data_15cfefa403d7c4ced895aac3560e1855
#
_entry.id   15cfefa403d7c4ced895aac3560e1855
#
_cell.length_a   1.000
_cell.length_b   1.000
_cell.length_c   1.000
_cell.angle_alpha   90.00
_cell.angle_beta   90.00
_cell.angle_gamma   90.00
#
_symmetry.space_group_name_H-M   'P 1'
#
loop_
_entity.id
_entity.type
_entity.pdbx_description
1 polymer ?
#
loop_
_entity_poly.entity_id
_entity_poly.type
_entity_poly.pdbx_seq_one_letter_code
_entity_poly.pdbx_strand_id
1 'polypeptide(L)'
;MAVSLVVCSLQTARSQETKASAEELQLLVPESVATTQEQMRPYIERIEHSPAKIEMLPIPGGSFAMGTAESETGRKSDEGPVHEVQVGPFWMAKFEVTWDAYDVWMSDLDVFYREVNKVQATKRDELADEFQKSQPTKPYTDMTFGMGKHGYPAICMTQHAARTFCKWLSRKTGRYYRLPTEAEWEYACRAGTKDAYSFGSDPAELENY
;
A
#
# COMPACT_ATOMS: atom_id res chain seq x y z
N MET A 1 8.26 12.59 -3.81
CA MET A 1 7.21 11.61 -4.13
C MET A 1 6.72 11.02 -2.82
N ALA A 2 5.42 11.06 -2.59
CA ALA A 2 4.80 10.32 -1.50
C ALA A 2 4.85 8.81 -1.81
N VAL A 3 4.88 7.96 -0.78
CA VAL A 3 4.71 6.52 -0.99
C VAL A 3 3.25 6.27 -1.29
N SER A 4 2.95 6.30 -2.58
CA SER A 4 1.64 5.89 -3.04
C SER A 4 1.50 4.39 -2.85
N LEU A 5 0.56 4.03 -2.00
CA LEU A 5 -0.26 2.83 -2.03
C LEU A 5 0.44 1.48 -1.83
N VAL A 6 0.17 0.93 -0.67
CA VAL A 6 0.39 -0.49 -0.36
C VAL A 6 -0.76 -1.28 -0.96
N VAL A 7 -0.43 -2.26 -1.79
CA VAL A 7 -1.39 -3.17 -2.42
C VAL A 7 -1.28 -4.53 -1.74
N CYS A 8 -2.42 -5.09 -1.32
CA CYS A 8 -2.55 -6.49 -0.96
C CYS A 8 -3.17 -7.23 -2.15
N SER A 9 -2.42 -8.11 -2.81
CA SER A 9 -2.94 -8.86 -3.94
C SER A 9 -3.73 -10.08 -3.47
N LEU A 10 -4.82 -10.39 -4.15
CA LEU A 10 -5.41 -11.72 -4.14
C LEU A 10 -4.36 -12.68 -4.71
N GLN A 11 -3.66 -13.40 -3.85
CA GLN A 11 -2.92 -14.55 -4.33
C GLN A 11 -3.90 -15.70 -4.54
N THR A 12 -4.21 -15.97 -5.81
CA THR A 12 -4.52 -17.33 -6.18
C THR A 12 -3.30 -18.17 -5.80
N ALA A 13 -3.45 -18.93 -4.72
CA ALA A 13 -2.45 -19.86 -4.25
C ALA A 13 -2.13 -20.90 -5.34
N ARG A 14 -1.15 -20.58 -6.17
CA ARG A 14 -0.44 -21.58 -6.98
C ARG A 14 1.04 -21.44 -6.69
N SER A 15 1.52 -22.47 -5.98
CA SER A 15 2.92 -22.77 -5.63
C SER A 15 3.48 -22.01 -4.42
N GLN A 16 3.19 -22.47 -3.31
CA GLN A 16 3.90 -22.89 -2.10
C GLN A 16 2.88 -22.98 -0.96
N GLU A 17 2.24 -24.12 -0.86
CA GLU A 17 1.45 -24.52 0.31
C GLU A 17 2.39 -24.76 1.50
N THR A 18 2.80 -23.70 2.15
CA THR A 18 3.01 -23.78 3.59
C THR A 18 1.62 -23.51 4.18
N LYS A 19 0.92 -24.54 4.60
CA LYS A 19 -0.32 -24.39 5.36
C LYS A 19 -0.03 -23.45 6.51
N ALA A 20 -0.64 -22.24 6.46
CA ALA A 20 -0.59 -21.31 7.58
C ALA A 20 -1.08 -22.04 8.82
N SER A 21 -0.39 -21.88 9.94
CA SER A 21 -0.84 -22.47 11.21
C SER A 21 -2.18 -21.88 11.62
N ALA A 22 -2.95 -22.61 12.45
CA ALA A 22 -4.23 -22.11 12.96
C ALA A 22 -4.09 -20.77 13.69
N GLU A 23 -2.94 -20.52 14.34
CA GLU A 23 -2.59 -19.24 14.97
C GLU A 23 -2.39 -18.11 13.96
N GLU A 24 -1.73 -18.39 12.83
CA GLU A 24 -1.56 -17.40 11.74
C GLU A 24 -2.89 -17.00 11.13
N LEU A 25 -3.86 -17.90 11.03
CA LEU A 25 -5.20 -17.63 10.53
C LEU A 25 -6.05 -16.79 11.51
N GLN A 26 -5.85 -16.94 12.82
CA GLN A 26 -6.56 -16.16 13.85
C GLN A 26 -6.18 -14.68 13.88
N LEU A 27 -5.00 -14.33 13.38
CA LEU A 27 -4.54 -12.94 13.28
C LEU A 27 -5.01 -12.23 11.99
N LEU A 28 -5.62 -12.94 11.06
CA LEU A 28 -6.17 -12.34 9.84
C LEU A 28 -7.54 -11.73 10.15
N VAL A 29 -7.71 -10.48 9.76
CA VAL A 29 -9.03 -9.85 9.71
C VAL A 29 -9.87 -10.61 8.69
N PRO A 30 -11.05 -11.16 9.04
CA PRO A 30 -11.84 -12.00 8.11
C PRO A 30 -12.08 -11.34 6.75
N GLU A 31 -12.28 -10.03 6.72
CA GLU A 31 -12.54 -9.26 5.51
C GLU A 31 -11.34 -9.20 4.56
N SER A 32 -10.14 -9.50 5.06
CA SER A 32 -8.91 -9.56 4.24
C SER A 32 -8.69 -10.93 3.58
N VAL A 33 -9.54 -11.90 3.91
CA VAL A 33 -9.47 -13.26 3.37
C VAL A 33 -10.58 -13.44 2.37
N ALA A 34 -10.28 -13.35 1.08
CA ALA A 34 -11.22 -13.62 0.01
C ALA A 34 -10.57 -14.53 -1.02
N THR A 35 -11.32 -15.49 -1.51
CA THR A 35 -10.89 -16.39 -2.61
C THR A 35 -11.50 -15.97 -3.95
N THR A 36 -12.53 -15.12 -3.93
CA THR A 36 -13.17 -14.56 -5.11
C THR A 36 -13.38 -13.05 -4.94
N GLN A 37 -13.54 -12.34 -6.05
CA GLN A 37 -13.78 -10.89 -6.06
C GLN A 37 -15.05 -10.51 -5.28
N GLU A 38 -16.10 -11.31 -5.37
CA GLU A 38 -17.39 -11.05 -4.72
C GLU A 38 -17.31 -11.11 -3.19
N GLN A 39 -16.29 -11.79 -2.67
CA GLN A 39 -16.03 -11.90 -1.24
C GLN A 39 -15.20 -10.76 -0.69
N MET A 40 -14.53 -9.99 -1.56
CA MET A 40 -13.69 -8.89 -1.12
C MET A 40 -14.52 -7.82 -0.40
N ARG A 41 -14.01 -7.37 0.75
CA ARG A 41 -14.62 -6.31 1.56
C ARG A 41 -13.55 -5.31 1.96
N PRO A 42 -13.91 -4.05 2.19
CA PRO A 42 -13.01 -3.11 2.86
C PRO A 42 -12.59 -3.66 4.23
N TYR A 43 -11.34 -3.45 4.60
CA TYR A 43 -10.86 -3.79 5.94
C TYR A 43 -9.85 -2.76 6.44
N ILE A 44 -9.60 -2.79 7.75
CA ILE A 44 -8.60 -1.97 8.40
C ILE A 44 -7.43 -2.88 8.80
N GLU A 45 -6.27 -2.66 8.16
CA GLU A 45 -5.03 -3.26 8.63
C GLU A 45 -4.54 -2.52 9.87
N ARG A 46 -4.33 -3.24 10.95
CA ARG A 46 -3.76 -2.72 12.19
C ARG A 46 -2.34 -3.22 12.34
N ILE A 47 -1.43 -2.30 12.58
CA ILE A 47 -0.04 -2.66 12.86
C ILE A 47 0.06 -2.93 14.36
N GLU A 48 0.32 -4.18 14.73
CA GLU A 48 0.43 -4.59 16.12
C GLU A 48 1.41 -3.72 16.91
N HIS A 49 1.17 -3.59 18.21
CA HIS A 49 1.95 -2.78 19.15
C HIS A 49 2.00 -1.28 18.81
N SER A 50 1.12 -0.81 17.92
CA SER A 50 1.04 0.60 17.55
C SER A 50 -0.41 1.06 17.35
N PRO A 51 -0.68 2.36 17.39
CA PRO A 51 -1.99 2.91 17.03
C PRO A 51 -2.22 2.99 15.51
N ALA A 52 -1.19 2.69 14.71
CA ALA A 52 -1.24 2.86 13.27
C ALA A 52 -2.20 1.88 12.60
N LYS A 53 -2.88 2.39 11.59
CA LYS A 53 -3.84 1.63 10.79
C LYS A 53 -3.79 2.08 9.33
N ILE A 54 -4.10 1.15 8.43
CA ILE A 54 -4.22 1.39 6.99
C ILE A 54 -5.60 0.92 6.54
N GLU A 55 -6.40 1.81 5.97
CA GLU A 55 -7.70 1.46 5.41
C GLU A 55 -7.49 0.85 4.01
N MET A 56 -7.97 -0.37 3.81
CA MET A 56 -7.84 -1.12 2.57
C MET A 56 -9.19 -1.25 1.86
N LEU A 57 -9.24 -0.85 0.60
CA LEU A 57 -10.43 -0.93 -0.24
C LEU A 57 -10.26 -2.00 -1.32
N PRO A 58 -11.29 -2.80 -1.59
CA PRO A 58 -11.27 -3.76 -2.69
C PRO A 58 -11.40 -3.02 -4.02
N ILE A 59 -10.49 -3.31 -4.93
CA ILE A 59 -10.54 -2.86 -6.33
C ILE A 59 -10.93 -4.06 -7.17
N PRO A 60 -12.08 -4.02 -7.86
CA PRO A 60 -12.51 -5.12 -8.72
C PRO A 60 -11.55 -5.27 -9.91
N GLY A 61 -11.38 -6.49 -10.38
CA GLY A 61 -10.65 -6.74 -11.61
C GLY A 61 -11.42 -6.26 -12.84
N GLY A 62 -10.71 -5.97 -13.91
CA GLY A 62 -11.30 -5.54 -15.17
C GLY A 62 -10.27 -5.19 -16.22
N SER A 63 -10.73 -4.72 -17.37
CA SER A 63 -9.89 -4.21 -18.46
C SER A 63 -10.07 -2.72 -18.61
N PHE A 64 -9.01 -2.02 -18.99
CA PHE A 64 -9.04 -0.59 -19.29
C PHE A 64 -8.01 -0.23 -20.35
N ALA A 65 -8.20 0.91 -20.98
CA ALA A 65 -7.24 1.50 -21.90
C ALA A 65 -6.19 2.28 -21.09
N MET A 66 -5.01 1.73 -20.94
CA MET A 66 -3.88 2.34 -20.24
C MET A 66 -3.16 3.32 -21.16
N GLY A 67 -2.77 4.45 -20.61
CA GLY A 67 -2.04 5.51 -21.31
C GLY A 67 -2.94 6.65 -21.75
N THR A 68 -2.33 7.62 -22.43
CA THR A 68 -2.93 8.91 -22.80
C THR A 68 -3.06 9.03 -24.32
N ALA A 69 -4.24 9.44 -24.81
CA ALA A 69 -4.49 9.64 -26.23
C ALA A 69 -3.61 10.77 -26.81
N GLU A 70 -3.22 10.65 -28.08
CA GLU A 70 -2.39 11.68 -28.74
C GLU A 70 -3.02 13.07 -28.77
N SER A 71 -4.36 13.12 -28.73
CA SER A 71 -5.14 14.36 -28.74
C SER A 71 -5.27 15.01 -27.35
N GLU A 72 -4.80 14.38 -26.28
CA GLU A 72 -4.97 14.92 -24.95
C GLU A 72 -3.97 16.05 -24.66
N THR A 73 -4.49 17.16 -24.16
CA THR A 73 -3.70 18.34 -23.83
C THR A 73 -2.77 18.06 -22.65
N GLY A 74 -1.50 18.37 -22.80
CA GLY A 74 -0.50 18.17 -21.74
C GLY A 74 0.15 16.79 -21.73
N ARG A 75 -0.25 15.89 -22.65
CA ARG A 75 0.35 14.56 -22.80
C ARG A 75 1.87 14.64 -23.01
N LYS A 76 2.59 13.71 -22.37
CA LYS A 76 4.02 13.49 -22.60
C LYS A 76 4.23 12.32 -23.56
N SER A 77 5.40 12.26 -24.17
CA SER A 77 5.74 11.24 -25.18
C SER A 77 5.80 9.81 -24.64
N ASP A 78 6.03 9.66 -23.36
CA ASP A 78 6.15 8.37 -22.63
C ASP A 78 4.81 7.85 -22.10
N GLU A 79 3.71 8.58 -22.28
CA GLU A 79 2.37 8.18 -21.85
C GLU A 79 1.59 7.35 -22.89
N GLY A 80 2.23 6.87 -23.92
CA GLY A 80 1.60 6.09 -24.98
C GLY A 80 2.52 5.01 -25.55
N PRO A 81 2.00 4.18 -26.48
CA PRO A 81 0.65 4.22 -27.04
C PRO A 81 -0.42 3.72 -26.08
N VAL A 82 -1.66 4.19 -26.26
CA VAL A 82 -2.82 3.62 -25.54
C VAL A 82 -2.99 2.16 -25.91
N HIS A 83 -3.11 1.29 -24.91
CA HIS A 83 -3.30 -0.14 -25.12
C HIS A 83 -4.20 -0.74 -24.03
N GLU A 84 -4.87 -1.84 -24.34
CA GLU A 84 -5.74 -2.51 -23.38
C GLU A 84 -4.92 -3.33 -22.40
N VAL A 85 -5.21 -3.16 -21.10
CA VAL A 85 -4.60 -3.90 -20.01
C VAL A 85 -5.68 -4.55 -19.16
N GLN A 86 -5.48 -5.82 -18.80
CA GLN A 86 -6.31 -6.53 -17.85
C GLN A 86 -5.66 -6.53 -16.47
N VAL A 87 -6.41 -6.06 -15.47
CA VAL A 87 -5.99 -6.04 -14.07
C VAL A 87 -6.82 -7.05 -13.28
N GLY A 88 -6.15 -7.89 -12.49
CA GLY A 88 -6.83 -8.77 -11.54
C GLY A 88 -7.37 -8.00 -10.34
N PRO A 89 -8.31 -8.58 -9.56
CA PRO A 89 -8.82 -7.92 -8.36
C PRO A 89 -7.73 -7.87 -7.26
N PHE A 90 -7.70 -6.75 -6.50
CA PHE A 90 -6.75 -6.53 -5.42
C PHE A 90 -7.32 -5.55 -4.39
N TRP A 91 -6.70 -5.47 -3.21
CA TRP A 91 -6.98 -4.38 -2.28
C TRP A 91 -5.93 -3.28 -2.41
N MET A 92 -6.36 -2.05 -2.33
CA MET A 92 -5.51 -0.88 -2.35
C MET A 92 -5.75 -0.05 -1.10
N ALA A 93 -4.70 0.53 -0.53
CA ALA A 93 -4.88 1.49 0.56
C ALA A 93 -5.69 2.68 0.06
N LYS A 94 -6.69 3.09 0.85
CA LYS A 94 -7.58 4.22 0.53
C LYS A 94 -6.82 5.53 0.38
N PHE A 95 -5.78 5.67 1.19
CA PHE A 95 -4.89 6.83 1.21
C PHE A 95 -3.45 6.37 1.03
N GLU A 96 -2.58 7.30 0.75
CA GLU A 96 -1.14 7.08 0.82
C GLU A 96 -0.75 6.64 2.24
N VAL A 97 0.32 5.84 2.35
CA VAL A 97 0.83 5.42 3.65
C VAL A 97 1.25 6.64 4.45
N THR A 98 0.64 6.83 5.61
CA THR A 98 0.94 7.96 6.48
C THR A 98 2.25 7.78 7.23
N TRP A 99 2.82 8.88 7.73
CA TRP A 99 3.96 8.85 8.66
C TRP A 99 3.64 8.01 9.91
N ASP A 100 2.38 8.05 10.39
CA ASP A 100 1.98 7.24 11.55
C ASP A 100 2.23 5.73 11.33
N ALA A 101 1.98 5.24 10.12
CA ALA A 101 2.22 3.85 9.77
C ALA A 101 3.68 3.58 9.40
N TYR A 102 4.30 4.47 8.62
CA TYR A 102 5.67 4.30 8.14
C TYR A 102 6.71 4.41 9.27
N ASP A 103 6.52 5.33 10.22
CA ASP A 103 7.41 5.53 11.36
C ASP A 103 7.40 4.33 12.33
N VAL A 104 6.35 3.50 12.35
CA VAL A 104 6.36 2.27 13.15
C VAL A 104 7.56 1.39 12.77
N TRP A 105 7.84 1.30 11.48
CA TRP A 105 9.02 0.60 10.96
C TRP A 105 10.25 1.50 10.97
N MET A 106 10.19 2.68 10.35
CA MET A 106 11.35 3.54 10.11
C MET A 106 12.00 4.07 11.38
N SER A 107 11.24 4.21 12.46
CA SER A 107 11.69 4.73 13.75
C SER A 107 11.77 3.67 14.84
N ASP A 108 11.72 2.38 14.49
CA ASP A 108 11.77 1.23 15.41
C ASP A 108 10.68 1.26 16.51
N LEU A 109 9.54 1.93 16.24
CA LEU A 109 8.52 2.14 17.26
C LEU A 109 7.86 0.83 17.69
N ASP A 110 7.74 -0.15 16.80
CA ASP A 110 7.22 -1.47 17.15
C ASP A 110 8.09 -2.15 18.22
N VAL A 111 9.41 -2.18 18.01
CA VAL A 111 10.38 -2.74 18.96
C VAL A 111 10.33 -1.96 20.28
N PHE A 112 10.36 -0.63 20.18
CA PHE A 112 10.28 0.26 21.35
C PHE A 112 9.01 0.03 22.17
N TYR A 113 7.84 -0.08 21.55
CA TYR A 113 6.58 -0.32 22.26
C TYR A 113 6.53 -1.70 22.91
N ARG A 114 7.10 -2.73 22.29
CA ARG A 114 7.24 -4.06 22.89
C ARG A 114 8.14 -4.03 24.14
N GLU A 115 9.28 -3.34 24.07
CA GLU A 115 10.20 -3.19 25.19
C GLU A 115 9.57 -2.44 26.37
N VAL A 116 8.99 -1.28 26.13
CA VAL A 116 8.34 -0.44 27.15
C VAL A 116 7.19 -1.16 27.83
N ASN A 117 6.36 -1.86 27.07
CA ASN A 117 5.19 -2.58 27.57
C ASN A 117 5.52 -4.01 28.04
N LYS A 118 6.78 -4.45 27.94
CA LYS A 118 7.24 -5.79 28.31
C LYS A 118 6.46 -6.91 27.58
N VAL A 119 6.13 -6.66 26.32
CA VAL A 119 5.47 -7.64 25.45
C VAL A 119 6.54 -8.50 24.79
N GLN A 120 6.39 -9.82 24.90
CA GLN A 120 7.30 -10.74 24.21
C GLN A 120 7.05 -10.71 22.71
N ALA A 121 8.14 -10.75 21.94
CA ALA A 121 8.05 -10.84 20.49
C ALA A 121 7.34 -12.14 20.07
N THR A 122 6.40 -12.00 19.19
CA THR A 122 5.78 -13.12 18.48
C THR A 122 6.71 -13.62 17.37
N LYS A 123 6.42 -14.80 16.80
CA LYS A 123 7.16 -15.30 15.64
C LYS A 123 7.07 -14.33 14.44
N ARG A 124 5.97 -13.60 14.30
CA ARG A 124 5.81 -12.56 13.26
C ARG A 124 6.68 -11.35 13.52
N ASP A 125 6.78 -10.95 14.79
CA ASP A 125 7.70 -9.88 15.17
C ASP A 125 9.13 -10.25 14.83
N GLU A 126 9.59 -11.46 15.17
CA GLU A 126 10.93 -11.94 14.84
C GLU A 126 11.20 -11.91 13.34
N LEU A 127 10.25 -12.35 12.51
CA LEU A 127 10.36 -12.31 11.05
C LEU A 127 10.33 -10.89 10.49
N ALA A 128 9.59 -9.97 11.11
CA ALA A 128 9.54 -8.58 10.72
C ALA A 128 10.81 -7.83 11.14
N ASP A 129 11.36 -8.13 12.31
CA ASP A 129 12.57 -7.51 12.86
C ASP A 129 13.82 -7.77 11.98
N GLU A 130 13.82 -8.83 11.14
CA GLU A 130 14.86 -9.03 10.12
C GLU A 130 14.93 -7.86 9.12
N PHE A 131 13.76 -7.27 8.78
CA PHE A 131 13.67 -6.12 7.87
C PHE A 131 13.93 -4.79 8.57
N GLN A 132 13.92 -4.77 9.90
CA GLN A 132 14.35 -3.62 10.68
C GLN A 132 15.84 -3.30 10.43
N LYS A 133 16.66 -4.35 10.31
CA LYS A 133 18.11 -4.23 10.03
C LYS A 133 18.41 -3.67 8.62
N SER A 134 17.43 -3.71 7.73
CA SER A 134 17.56 -3.25 6.33
C SER A 134 16.92 -1.88 6.11
N GLN A 135 16.64 -1.14 7.17
CA GLN A 135 16.12 0.22 7.08
C GLN A 135 17.13 1.15 6.41
N PRO A 136 16.68 2.15 5.65
CA PRO A 136 17.55 3.22 5.21
C PRO A 136 18.03 4.04 6.42
N THR A 137 19.15 4.69 6.29
CA THR A 137 19.63 5.66 7.30
C THR A 137 18.54 6.70 7.55
N LYS A 138 18.21 6.93 8.81
CA LYS A 138 17.22 7.95 9.19
C LYS A 138 17.70 9.32 8.70
N PRO A 139 16.82 10.13 8.08
CA PRO A 139 17.19 11.47 7.63
C PRO A 139 17.70 12.33 8.79
N TYR A 140 18.73 13.12 8.53
CA TYR A 140 19.26 14.07 9.52
C TYR A 140 18.42 15.35 9.66
N THR A 141 17.52 15.59 8.71
CA THR A 141 16.67 16.77 8.66
C THR A 141 15.18 16.36 8.63
N ASP A 142 14.31 17.28 8.99
CA ASP A 142 12.88 17.07 8.83
C ASP A 142 12.52 16.96 7.35
N MET A 143 12.04 15.79 6.95
CA MET A 143 11.64 15.49 5.58
C MET A 143 10.15 15.75 5.33
N THR A 144 9.46 16.34 6.28
CA THR A 144 8.03 16.71 6.12
C THR A 144 7.83 18.04 5.41
N PHE A 145 8.91 18.83 5.26
CA PHE A 145 8.87 20.19 4.70
C PHE A 145 7.85 21.10 5.40
N GLY A 146 7.66 20.90 6.71
CA GLY A 146 6.73 21.69 7.51
C GLY A 146 5.26 21.29 7.39
N MET A 147 4.94 20.27 6.61
CA MET A 147 3.56 19.75 6.48
C MET A 147 3.09 18.96 7.70
N GLY A 148 4.04 18.53 8.57
CA GLY A 148 3.73 17.70 9.73
C GLY A 148 3.73 16.20 9.39
N LYS A 149 3.50 15.37 10.42
CA LYS A 149 3.53 13.91 10.30
C LYS A 149 2.17 13.27 10.55
N HIS A 150 1.48 13.65 11.62
CA HIS A 150 0.27 12.96 12.04
C HIS A 150 -0.84 13.10 11.01
N GLY A 151 -1.26 11.96 10.44
CA GLY A 151 -2.28 11.90 9.39
C GLY A 151 -1.81 12.31 7.99
N TYR A 152 -0.54 12.73 7.84
CA TYR A 152 0.01 13.12 6.54
C TYR A 152 0.76 11.97 5.85
N PRO A 153 0.76 11.94 4.51
CA PRO A 153 1.51 10.95 3.74
C PRO A 153 3.00 10.96 4.06
N ALA A 154 3.59 9.79 4.17
CA ALA A 154 5.04 9.64 4.27
C ALA A 154 5.67 9.97 2.91
N ILE A 155 6.62 10.89 2.90
CA ILE A 155 7.28 11.41 1.69
C ILE A 155 8.80 11.28 1.77
N CYS A 156 9.48 11.57 0.67
CA CYS A 156 10.95 11.69 0.60
C CYS A 156 11.71 10.39 0.90
N MET A 157 11.13 9.26 0.59
CA MET A 157 11.82 7.98 0.66
C MET A 157 12.17 7.43 -0.72
N THR A 158 13.16 6.57 -0.76
CA THR A 158 13.51 5.85 -1.99
C THR A 158 12.49 4.73 -2.26
N GLN A 159 12.35 4.33 -3.52
CA GLN A 159 11.55 3.15 -3.89
C GLN A 159 12.02 1.89 -3.12
N HIS A 160 13.34 1.76 -2.89
CA HIS A 160 13.88 0.65 -2.11
C HIS A 160 13.34 0.65 -0.68
N ALA A 161 13.31 1.80 -0.01
CA ALA A 161 12.75 1.95 1.33
C ALA A 161 11.26 1.60 1.37
N ALA A 162 10.49 2.10 0.41
CA ALA A 162 9.07 1.78 0.30
C ALA A 162 8.81 0.28 0.09
N ARG A 163 9.60 -0.38 -0.77
CA ARG A 163 9.51 -1.83 -0.96
C ARG A 163 9.93 -2.62 0.29
N THR A 164 10.90 -2.14 1.03
CA THR A 164 11.35 -2.78 2.29
C THR A 164 10.28 -2.64 3.37
N PHE A 165 9.64 -1.48 3.47
CA PHE A 165 8.47 -1.30 4.32
C PHE A 165 7.35 -2.29 3.98
N CYS A 166 7.03 -2.47 2.70
CA CYS A 166 6.03 -3.47 2.27
C CYS A 166 6.40 -4.90 2.69
N LYS A 167 7.69 -5.27 2.60
CA LYS A 167 8.18 -6.58 3.06
C LYS A 167 8.04 -6.72 4.58
N TRP A 168 8.43 -5.69 5.33
CA TRP A 168 8.25 -5.66 6.77
C TRP A 168 6.77 -5.80 7.16
N LEU A 169 5.90 -4.99 6.56
CA LEU A 169 4.46 -5.05 6.80
C LEU A 169 3.89 -6.43 6.46
N SER A 170 4.37 -7.06 5.38
CA SER A 170 3.94 -8.40 5.00
C SER A 170 4.30 -9.45 6.06
N ARG A 171 5.49 -9.36 6.64
CA ARG A 171 5.91 -10.27 7.73
C ARG A 171 5.12 -10.00 9.01
N LYS A 172 4.95 -8.71 9.32
CA LYS A 172 4.22 -8.27 10.51
C LYS A 172 2.76 -8.71 10.53
N THR A 173 2.10 -8.67 9.37
CA THR A 173 0.66 -8.94 9.27
C THR A 173 0.31 -10.34 8.76
N GLY A 174 1.26 -11.03 8.14
CA GLY A 174 1.02 -12.32 7.48
C GLY A 174 0.30 -12.20 6.13
N ARG A 175 0.10 -10.98 5.61
CA ARG A 175 -0.45 -10.72 4.28
C ARG A 175 0.64 -10.28 3.32
N TYR A 176 0.38 -10.36 2.03
CA TYR A 176 1.35 -9.92 1.03
C TYR A 176 1.09 -8.48 0.62
N TYR A 177 1.94 -7.57 1.08
CA TYR A 177 1.95 -6.15 0.71
C TYR A 177 3.08 -5.85 -0.27
N ARG A 178 2.78 -5.03 -1.27
CA ARG A 178 3.73 -4.50 -2.25
C ARG A 178 3.30 -3.13 -2.77
N LEU A 179 4.15 -2.45 -3.46
CA LEU A 179 3.75 -1.29 -4.25
C LEU A 179 2.86 -1.73 -5.42
N PRO A 180 1.90 -0.92 -5.85
CA PRO A 180 1.13 -1.19 -7.05
C PRO A 180 2.04 -1.19 -8.29
N THR A 181 1.62 -1.89 -9.32
CA THR A 181 2.14 -1.66 -10.66
C THR A 181 1.56 -0.36 -11.20
N GLU A 182 2.17 0.20 -12.23
CA GLU A 182 1.64 1.38 -12.93
C GLU A 182 0.22 1.14 -13.43
N ALA A 183 -0.04 -0.01 -14.04
CA ALA A 183 -1.36 -0.39 -14.52
C ALA A 183 -2.41 -0.49 -13.41
N GLU A 184 -2.07 -1.07 -12.26
CA GLU A 184 -2.98 -1.12 -11.11
C GLU A 184 -3.27 0.27 -10.55
N TRP A 185 -2.25 1.12 -10.49
CA TRP A 185 -2.41 2.48 -10.03
C TRP A 185 -3.31 3.30 -10.97
N GLU A 186 -3.02 3.27 -12.27
CA GLU A 186 -3.82 4.00 -13.26
C GLU A 186 -5.25 3.48 -13.32
N TYR A 187 -5.44 2.16 -13.28
CA TYR A 187 -6.76 1.55 -13.25
C TYR A 187 -7.60 2.02 -12.06
N ALA A 188 -7.02 2.00 -10.87
CA ALA A 188 -7.70 2.46 -9.65
C ALA A 188 -7.95 3.98 -9.68
N CYS A 189 -6.98 4.78 -10.15
CA CYS A 189 -7.09 6.22 -10.27
C CYS A 189 -8.21 6.63 -11.23
N ARG A 190 -8.33 5.98 -12.37
CA ARG A 190 -9.39 6.24 -13.35
C ARG A 190 -10.79 5.88 -12.82
N ALA A 191 -10.92 4.91 -11.93
CA ALA A 191 -12.19 4.48 -11.36
C ALA A 191 -13.30 4.24 -12.42
N GLY A 192 -12.93 3.74 -13.60
CA GLY A 192 -13.82 3.48 -14.73
C GLY A 192 -14.04 4.65 -15.69
N THR A 193 -13.46 5.85 -15.44
CA THR A 193 -13.54 6.97 -16.36
C THR A 193 -12.56 6.81 -17.52
N LYS A 194 -12.84 7.54 -18.62
CA LYS A 194 -11.94 7.68 -19.76
C LYS A 194 -11.34 9.09 -19.85
N ASP A 195 -11.67 9.93 -18.90
CA ASP A 195 -11.27 11.32 -18.84
C ASP A 195 -9.83 11.47 -18.31
N ALA A 196 -9.26 12.66 -18.44
CA ALA A 196 -7.91 12.98 -17.95
C ALA A 196 -7.79 12.81 -16.42
N TYR A 197 -8.87 13.07 -15.68
CA TYR A 197 -8.96 12.92 -14.23
C TYR A 197 -10.16 12.06 -13.84
N SER A 198 -10.18 11.52 -12.63
CA SER A 198 -11.29 10.72 -12.12
C SER A 198 -12.62 11.47 -12.03
N PHE A 199 -12.57 12.79 -11.97
CA PHE A 199 -13.74 13.69 -11.89
C PHE A 199 -14.11 14.34 -13.24
N GLY A 200 -13.35 14.11 -14.32
CA GLY A 200 -13.60 14.69 -15.65
C GLY A 200 -12.33 15.16 -16.33
N SER A 201 -12.48 16.06 -17.30
CA SER A 201 -11.36 16.56 -18.10
C SER A 201 -11.05 18.06 -17.89
N ASP A 202 -11.76 18.75 -17.00
CA ASP A 202 -11.55 20.17 -16.72
C ASP A 202 -10.48 20.36 -15.62
N PRO A 203 -9.28 20.90 -15.95
CA PRO A 203 -8.25 21.17 -14.97
C PRO A 203 -8.65 22.20 -13.89
N ALA A 204 -9.65 23.06 -14.14
CA ALA A 204 -10.11 24.04 -13.18
C ALA A 204 -10.76 23.38 -11.95
N GLU A 205 -11.26 22.14 -12.09
CA GLU A 205 -11.84 21.39 -10.97
C GLU A 205 -10.79 20.80 -10.02
N LEU A 206 -9.49 20.82 -10.36
CA LEU A 206 -8.42 20.31 -9.49
C LEU A 206 -8.34 20.99 -8.13
N GLU A 207 -8.84 22.23 -8.01
CA GLU A 207 -8.88 22.97 -6.74
C GLU A 207 -9.89 22.38 -5.73
N ASN A 208 -10.82 21.52 -6.19
CA ASN A 208 -11.88 20.92 -5.40
C ASN A 208 -11.51 19.50 -4.89
N TYR A 209 -10.36 18.96 -5.35
CA TYR A 209 -9.87 17.62 -5.03
C TYR A 209 -8.43 17.66 -4.52
#